data_04596a77029ea6d051b8babdc308f05c
#
_entry.id   04596a77029ea6d051b8babdc308f05c
#
_cell.length_a   1.000
_cell.length_b   1.000
_cell.length_c   1.000
_cell.angle_alpha   90.00
_cell.angle_beta   90.00
_cell.angle_gamma   90.00
#
_symmetry.space_group_name_H-M   'P 1'
#
loop_
_entity.id
_entity.type
_entity.pdbx_description
1 polymer ?
#
loop_
_entity_poly.entity_id
_entity_poly.type
_entity_poly.pdbx_seq_one_letter_code
_entity_poly.pdbx_strand_id
1 'polypeptide(L)'
;MELKKLESRAEFEAWQDACKKRFAAQNRKIFVCCGSVCLAEGAMKIYSKLKESLQREGLLCDVVLGTHLEDGAPGFALKKTGCSGMCDNGPLVRIEPEGWLYRKVSADDVEEIVQKTILGGEYIDRLGMGNGTEVCKTRKDLKFFDGQTRRVLRNCGEIDAENLEEAVARDEYSGFVKALFDMTPEQILDTVAEAGLRGRGGPGNISAEKWRKAAACTDAQKTLLVNDGQLDVGSYMDRTVVEGDPHRLIEGMAIVALACGIEEGYAYVHPQYQVAEFRLKKAKEQAEAAGLLGDNILGSGKNFHLHVNAGMRTLPEREFLKMSANSVHSNKKTWYANSYM
;
A
#
# COMPACT_ATOMS: atom_id res chain seq x y z
N MET A 1 5.96 -19.29 -5.46
CA MET A 1 4.74 -19.91 -6.02
C MET A 1 4.20 -18.92 -7.02
N GLU A 2 3.99 -19.30 -8.27
CA GLU A 2 3.30 -18.42 -9.22
C GLU A 2 1.88 -18.19 -8.70
N LEU A 3 1.46 -16.94 -8.63
CA LEU A 3 0.08 -16.58 -8.30
C LEU A 3 -0.84 -17.18 -9.37
N LYS A 4 -1.70 -18.11 -8.97
CA LYS A 4 -2.71 -18.64 -9.88
C LYS A 4 -3.73 -17.54 -10.17
N LYS A 5 -4.03 -17.29 -11.43
CA LYS A 5 -5.10 -16.38 -11.83
C LYS A 5 -6.43 -16.87 -11.27
N LEU A 6 -7.13 -16.02 -10.55
CA LEU A 6 -8.45 -16.28 -10.00
C LEU A 6 -9.50 -16.01 -11.08
N GLU A 7 -10.48 -16.91 -11.19
CA GLU A 7 -11.51 -16.85 -12.24
C GLU A 7 -12.92 -16.67 -11.69
N SER A 8 -13.07 -16.55 -10.37
CA SER A 8 -14.38 -16.38 -9.74
C SER A 8 -14.28 -15.68 -8.39
N ARG A 9 -15.43 -15.14 -7.95
CA ARG A 9 -15.61 -14.62 -6.59
C ARG A 9 -15.28 -15.68 -5.52
N ALA A 10 -15.77 -16.89 -5.67
CA ALA A 10 -15.56 -17.96 -4.70
C ALA A 10 -14.07 -18.31 -4.53
N GLU A 11 -13.32 -18.31 -5.63
CA GLU A 11 -11.86 -18.51 -5.57
C GLU A 11 -11.16 -17.36 -4.83
N PHE A 12 -11.59 -16.11 -5.05
CA PHE A 12 -11.04 -14.96 -4.34
C PHE A 12 -11.31 -15.05 -2.83
N GLU A 13 -12.55 -15.33 -2.43
CA GLU A 13 -12.94 -15.45 -1.02
C GLU A 13 -12.16 -16.59 -0.31
N ALA A 14 -12.05 -17.74 -0.94
CA ALA A 14 -11.26 -18.86 -0.41
C ALA A 14 -9.76 -18.52 -0.28
N TRP A 15 -9.21 -17.83 -1.27
CA TRP A 15 -7.83 -17.37 -1.23
C TRP A 15 -7.60 -16.30 -0.16
N GLN A 16 -8.53 -15.34 -0.02
CA GLN A 16 -8.47 -14.33 1.03
C GLN A 16 -8.49 -14.95 2.43
N ASP A 17 -9.36 -15.93 2.66
CA ASP A 17 -9.44 -16.65 3.94
C ASP A 17 -8.13 -17.40 4.24
N ALA A 18 -7.54 -18.01 3.23
CA ALA A 18 -6.22 -18.65 3.36
C ALA A 18 -5.12 -17.63 3.70
N CYS A 19 -5.13 -16.46 3.05
CA CYS A 19 -4.20 -15.37 3.34
C CYS A 19 -4.37 -14.85 4.77
N LYS A 20 -5.62 -14.64 5.23
CA LYS A 20 -5.93 -14.22 6.61
C LYS A 20 -5.41 -15.21 7.64
N LYS A 21 -5.64 -16.50 7.43
CA LYS A 21 -5.15 -17.58 8.32
C LYS A 21 -3.62 -17.57 8.40
N ARG A 22 -2.93 -17.53 7.26
CA ARG A 22 -1.46 -17.48 7.20
C ARG A 22 -0.90 -16.22 7.84
N PHE A 23 -1.50 -15.06 7.58
CA PHE A 23 -1.07 -13.78 8.18
C PHE A 23 -1.26 -13.76 9.70
N ALA A 24 -2.36 -14.35 10.20
CA ALA A 24 -2.63 -14.47 11.63
C ALA A 24 -1.69 -15.46 12.33
N ALA A 25 -1.26 -16.53 11.64
CA ALA A 25 -0.32 -17.52 12.17
C ALA A 25 1.09 -16.95 12.41
N GLN A 26 1.46 -15.85 11.76
CA GLN A 26 2.73 -15.17 11.98
C GLN A 26 2.74 -14.42 13.32
N ASN A 27 3.03 -15.13 14.41
CA ASN A 27 3.00 -14.58 15.77
C ASN A 27 4.19 -13.66 16.08
N ARG A 28 5.35 -13.87 15.42
CA ARG A 28 6.57 -13.08 15.60
C ARG A 28 6.92 -12.39 14.28
N LYS A 29 6.99 -11.07 14.29
CA LYS A 29 7.24 -10.25 13.09
C LYS A 29 8.33 -9.24 13.35
N ILE A 30 9.19 -9.04 12.36
CA ILE A 30 10.19 -7.97 12.35
C ILE A 30 9.87 -7.07 11.18
N PHE A 31 9.54 -5.83 11.46
CA PHE A 31 9.22 -4.81 10.46
C PHE A 31 10.40 -3.87 10.29
N VAL A 32 10.93 -3.80 9.09
CA VAL A 32 11.94 -2.81 8.71
C VAL A 32 11.26 -1.74 7.86
N CYS A 33 11.30 -0.49 8.31
CA CYS A 33 10.76 0.61 7.51
C CYS A 33 11.61 0.81 6.25
N CYS A 34 10.98 0.57 5.10
CA CYS A 34 11.58 0.72 3.77
C CYS A 34 10.87 1.80 2.93
N GLY A 35 10.40 2.90 3.56
CA GLY A 35 10.05 4.12 2.86
C GLY A 35 11.30 4.83 2.34
N SER A 36 11.14 5.74 1.38
CA SER A 36 12.24 6.39 0.64
C SER A 36 13.38 6.90 1.53
N VAL A 37 13.07 7.58 2.65
CA VAL A 37 14.10 8.14 3.55
C VAL A 37 14.90 7.03 4.24
N CYS A 38 14.21 6.04 4.83
CA CYS A 38 14.89 4.93 5.50
C CYS A 38 15.73 4.08 4.51
N LEU A 39 15.27 3.93 3.27
CA LEU A 39 16.06 3.28 2.22
C LEU A 39 17.34 4.04 1.89
N ALA A 40 17.26 5.37 1.78
CA ALA A 40 18.43 6.21 1.56
C ALA A 40 19.45 6.11 2.71
N GLU A 41 18.97 5.88 3.94
CA GLU A 41 19.79 5.69 5.14
C GLU A 41 20.23 4.23 5.38
N GLY A 42 19.98 3.34 4.42
CA GLY A 42 20.53 1.98 4.44
C GLY A 42 19.61 0.89 5.00
N ALA A 43 18.29 1.10 5.06
CA ALA A 43 17.33 0.11 5.57
C ALA A 43 17.44 -1.25 4.87
N MET A 44 17.79 -1.31 3.58
CA MET A 44 18.01 -2.60 2.89
C MET A 44 19.21 -3.37 3.39
N LYS A 45 20.28 -2.69 3.84
CA LYS A 45 21.43 -3.36 4.46
C LYS A 45 21.03 -3.98 5.80
N ILE A 46 20.21 -3.26 6.58
CA ILE A 46 19.67 -3.75 7.85
C ILE A 46 18.79 -4.99 7.59
N TYR A 47 17.86 -4.89 6.61
CA TYR A 47 17.00 -6.00 6.23
C TYR A 47 17.79 -7.26 5.81
N SER A 48 18.76 -7.10 4.90
CA SER A 48 19.59 -8.22 4.43
C SER A 48 20.37 -8.87 5.56
N LYS A 49 21.00 -8.05 6.42
CA LYS A 49 21.79 -8.55 7.55
C LYS A 49 20.91 -9.21 8.63
N LEU A 50 19.69 -8.69 8.89
CA LEU A 50 18.70 -9.36 9.75
C LEU A 50 18.36 -10.74 9.18
N LYS A 51 18.07 -10.82 7.88
CA LYS A 51 17.76 -12.10 7.21
C LYS A 51 18.88 -13.10 7.37
N GLU A 52 20.12 -12.71 7.07
CA GLU A 52 21.31 -13.56 7.19
C GLU A 52 21.54 -14.00 8.64
N SER A 53 21.45 -13.09 9.61
CA SER A 53 21.65 -13.41 11.03
C SER A 53 20.56 -14.35 11.56
N LEU A 54 19.29 -14.14 11.21
CA LEU A 54 18.21 -15.04 11.60
C LEU A 54 18.40 -16.44 11.01
N GLN A 55 18.81 -16.54 9.75
CA GLN A 55 19.07 -17.82 9.11
C GLN A 55 20.26 -18.56 9.77
N ARG A 56 21.32 -17.84 10.13
CA ARG A 56 22.49 -18.38 10.85
C ARG A 56 22.11 -18.96 12.21
N GLU A 57 21.19 -18.30 12.93
CA GLU A 57 20.67 -18.78 14.22
C GLU A 57 19.62 -19.90 14.07
N GLY A 58 19.38 -20.39 12.85
CA GLY A 58 18.39 -21.45 12.61
C GLY A 58 16.94 -20.98 12.76
N LEU A 59 16.71 -19.67 12.82
CA LEU A 59 15.39 -19.08 12.86
C LEU A 59 14.88 -18.93 11.44
N LEU A 60 13.81 -19.62 11.11
CA LEU A 60 13.15 -19.49 9.82
C LEU A 60 12.65 -18.06 9.64
N CYS A 61 13.05 -17.47 8.53
CA CYS A 61 12.62 -16.17 8.13
C CYS A 61 11.61 -16.32 6.99
N ASP A 62 10.32 -16.20 7.28
CA ASP A 62 9.29 -16.17 6.26
C ASP A 62 9.23 -14.76 5.65
N VAL A 63 9.76 -14.63 4.45
CA VAL A 63 9.78 -13.39 3.68
C VAL A 63 8.53 -13.27 2.80
N VAL A 64 7.87 -14.41 2.54
CA VAL A 64 6.70 -14.51 1.67
C VAL A 64 5.62 -15.31 2.39
N LEU A 65 4.39 -14.84 2.35
CA LEU A 65 3.24 -15.51 2.98
C LEU A 65 2.97 -16.94 2.44
N GLY A 66 3.70 -17.40 1.45
CA GLY A 66 3.52 -18.68 0.77
C GLY A 66 4.49 -19.79 1.15
N THR A 67 5.52 -19.52 1.94
CA THR A 67 6.40 -20.59 2.43
C THR A 67 5.78 -21.17 3.69
N HIS A 68 5.49 -22.46 3.67
CA HIS A 68 4.88 -23.17 4.79
C HIS A 68 5.82 -23.12 6.01
N LEU A 69 5.46 -22.29 6.99
CA LEU A 69 5.81 -22.60 8.35
C LEU A 69 4.87 -23.75 8.76
N GLU A 70 5.40 -24.93 8.96
CA GLU A 70 4.65 -26.01 9.61
C GLU A 70 4.10 -25.47 10.93
N ASP A 71 2.84 -25.80 11.25
CA ASP A 71 2.18 -25.35 12.48
C ASP A 71 3.09 -25.62 13.68
N GLY A 72 3.57 -24.56 14.34
CA GLY A 72 4.43 -24.65 15.53
C GLY A 72 5.94 -24.48 15.30
N ALA A 73 6.43 -24.28 14.09
CA ALA A 73 7.84 -23.98 13.87
C ALA A 73 8.19 -22.58 14.43
N PRO A 74 9.30 -22.42 15.17
CA PRO A 74 9.76 -21.12 15.62
C PRO A 74 10.30 -20.32 14.45
N GLY A 75 9.53 -19.33 13.96
CA GLY A 75 9.91 -18.50 12.84
C GLY A 75 9.52 -17.05 13.02
N PHE A 76 10.23 -16.18 12.32
CA PHE A 76 9.90 -14.77 12.23
C PHE A 76 9.49 -14.41 10.81
N ALA A 77 8.47 -13.59 10.67
CA ALA A 77 8.17 -12.92 9.43
C ALA A 77 8.97 -11.61 9.35
N LEU A 78 9.96 -11.54 8.46
CA LEU A 78 10.73 -10.33 8.21
C LEU A 78 10.12 -9.54 7.05
N LYS A 79 9.68 -8.30 7.31
CA LYS A 79 8.86 -7.51 6.40
C LYS A 79 9.48 -6.17 6.04
N LYS A 80 9.44 -5.83 4.74
CA LYS A 80 9.78 -4.50 4.22
C LYS A 80 8.53 -3.64 4.19
N THR A 81 8.35 -2.80 5.19
CA THR A 81 7.14 -1.99 5.28
C THR A 81 7.27 -0.66 4.54
N GLY A 82 6.13 -0.03 4.29
CA GLY A 82 6.09 1.38 3.91
C GLY A 82 6.45 2.32 5.07
N CYS A 83 6.35 3.62 4.82
CA CYS A 83 6.72 4.63 5.79
C CYS A 83 5.81 4.59 7.03
N SER A 84 6.44 4.63 8.20
CA SER A 84 5.73 4.72 9.49
C SER A 84 5.38 6.15 9.92
N GLY A 85 5.81 7.16 9.16
CA GLY A 85 5.57 8.57 9.43
C GLY A 85 6.59 9.26 10.33
N MET A 86 7.69 8.58 10.68
CA MET A 86 8.73 9.09 11.60
C MET A 86 10.12 9.12 10.94
N CYS A 87 10.21 9.76 9.78
CA CYS A 87 11.43 9.75 8.95
C CYS A 87 12.67 10.29 9.67
N ASP A 88 12.53 11.31 10.54
CA ASP A 88 13.64 11.86 11.33
C ASP A 88 14.29 10.86 12.31
N ASN A 89 13.58 9.77 12.58
CA ASN A 89 14.04 8.70 13.46
C ASN A 89 14.45 7.43 12.70
N GLY A 90 14.44 7.46 11.37
CA GLY A 90 14.86 6.33 10.53
C GLY A 90 16.35 6.02 10.63
N PRO A 91 16.75 4.84 10.17
CA PRO A 91 15.93 3.65 9.90
C PRO A 91 15.24 3.08 11.13
N LEU A 92 13.99 2.64 10.95
CA LEU A 92 13.17 2.07 12.03
C LEU A 92 13.07 0.55 11.91
N VAL A 93 13.21 -0.13 13.05
CA VAL A 93 12.93 -1.56 13.17
C VAL A 93 11.91 -1.76 14.29
N ARG A 94 10.82 -2.50 14.00
CA ARG A 94 9.81 -2.86 15.00
C ARG A 94 9.72 -4.37 15.12
N ILE A 95 9.60 -4.85 16.36
CA ILE A 95 9.57 -6.27 16.70
C ILE A 95 8.26 -6.58 17.42
N GLU A 96 7.51 -7.54 16.90
CA GLU A 96 6.28 -8.07 17.49
C GLU A 96 6.53 -9.47 18.09
N PRO A 97 5.83 -9.87 19.13
CA PRO A 97 4.57 -9.28 19.63
C PRO A 97 4.74 -8.12 20.64
N GLU A 98 5.94 -7.84 21.13
CA GLU A 98 6.19 -6.83 22.17
C GLU A 98 5.87 -5.41 21.70
N GLY A 99 5.86 -5.18 20.38
CA GLY A 99 5.67 -3.86 19.77
C GLY A 99 6.89 -2.95 19.90
N TRP A 100 8.05 -3.52 20.24
CA TRP A 100 9.28 -2.77 20.48
C TRP A 100 9.76 -2.06 19.22
N LEU A 101 10.01 -0.76 19.37
CA LEU A 101 10.39 0.13 18.28
C LEU A 101 11.81 0.67 18.50
N TYR A 102 12.68 0.40 17.54
CA TYR A 102 14.06 0.89 17.48
C TYR A 102 14.21 1.96 16.41
N ARG A 103 14.96 3.00 16.71
CA ARG A 103 15.27 4.14 15.85
C ARG A 103 16.75 4.21 15.48
N LYS A 104 17.02 4.91 14.37
CA LYS A 104 18.39 5.15 13.87
C LYS A 104 19.23 3.88 13.86
N VAL A 105 18.58 2.78 13.52
CA VAL A 105 19.24 1.48 13.47
C VAL A 105 20.23 1.46 12.32
N SER A 106 21.42 1.00 12.58
CA SER A 106 22.47 0.75 11.58
C SER A 106 22.62 -0.74 11.30
N ALA A 107 23.34 -1.09 10.25
CA ALA A 107 23.66 -2.49 9.99
C ALA A 107 24.52 -3.11 11.12
N ASP A 108 25.29 -2.32 11.86
CA ASP A 108 26.13 -2.81 12.96
C ASP A 108 25.33 -3.16 14.20
N ASP A 109 24.14 -2.59 14.36
CA ASP A 109 23.24 -2.90 15.48
C ASP A 109 22.51 -4.24 15.31
N VAL A 110 22.49 -4.79 14.11
CA VAL A 110 21.71 -5.99 13.79
C VAL A 110 22.07 -7.18 14.65
N GLU A 111 23.37 -7.42 14.86
CA GLU A 111 23.81 -8.54 15.67
C GLU A 111 23.34 -8.40 17.13
N GLU A 112 23.45 -7.20 17.69
CA GLU A 112 22.95 -6.93 19.04
C GLU A 112 21.42 -7.11 19.14
N ILE A 113 20.68 -6.66 18.12
CA ILE A 113 19.22 -6.85 18.05
C ILE A 113 18.88 -8.35 18.02
N VAL A 114 19.60 -9.14 17.22
CA VAL A 114 19.34 -10.59 17.14
C VAL A 114 19.66 -11.27 18.48
N GLN A 115 20.83 -11.02 19.06
CA GLN A 115 21.26 -11.70 20.26
C GLN A 115 20.46 -11.26 21.50
N LYS A 116 20.33 -9.95 21.73
CA LYS A 116 19.65 -9.44 22.93
C LYS A 116 18.15 -9.47 22.83
N THR A 117 17.60 -8.95 21.70
CA THR A 117 16.16 -8.78 21.62
C THR A 117 15.46 -10.04 21.13
N ILE A 118 15.93 -10.63 20.02
CA ILE A 118 15.22 -11.74 19.40
C ILE A 118 15.43 -13.04 20.16
N LEU A 119 16.66 -13.31 20.58
CA LEU A 119 17.00 -14.52 21.34
C LEU A 119 16.88 -14.32 22.85
N GLY A 120 17.35 -13.18 23.35
CA GLY A 120 17.40 -12.89 24.80
C GLY A 120 16.11 -12.29 25.38
N GLY A 121 15.20 -11.76 24.57
CA GLY A 121 13.96 -11.12 25.05
C GLY A 121 14.22 -9.80 25.79
N GLU A 122 15.31 -9.10 25.51
CA GLU A 122 15.69 -7.87 26.18
C GLU A 122 15.54 -6.65 25.23
N TYR A 123 15.05 -5.54 25.77
CA TYR A 123 14.98 -4.28 25.03
C TYR A 123 16.32 -3.55 25.06
N ILE A 124 16.72 -2.95 23.93
CA ILE A 124 17.97 -2.18 23.80
C ILE A 124 17.68 -0.69 23.97
N ASP A 125 17.86 -0.15 25.16
CA ASP A 125 17.47 1.23 25.50
C ASP A 125 18.16 2.28 24.62
N ARG A 126 19.42 2.09 24.21
CA ARG A 126 20.14 3.04 23.33
C ARG A 126 19.50 3.22 21.95
N LEU A 127 18.79 2.21 21.47
CA LEU A 127 18.05 2.25 20.21
C LEU A 127 16.59 2.71 20.38
N GLY A 128 16.18 2.92 21.62
CA GLY A 128 14.82 3.33 21.94
C GLY A 128 14.53 4.78 21.57
N MET A 129 13.26 5.09 21.43
CA MET A 129 12.80 6.46 21.29
C MET A 129 12.76 7.12 22.67
N GLY A 130 13.37 8.30 22.83
CA GLY A 130 13.34 9.05 24.06
C GLY A 130 12.62 10.38 23.89
N ASN A 131 11.94 10.83 24.94
CA ASN A 131 11.43 12.20 25.07
C ASN A 131 12.34 13.06 25.96
N GLY A 132 13.57 12.63 26.22
CA GLY A 132 14.57 13.30 27.05
C GLY A 132 14.73 12.71 28.45
N THR A 133 13.70 12.13 29.05
CA THR A 133 13.73 11.57 30.41
C THR A 133 13.31 10.10 30.46
N GLU A 134 12.48 9.65 29.53
CA GLU A 134 11.96 8.28 29.48
C GLU A 134 12.16 7.65 28.11
N VAL A 135 12.42 6.35 28.08
CA VAL A 135 12.52 5.55 26.86
C VAL A 135 11.12 5.05 26.49
N CYS A 136 10.63 5.50 25.32
CA CYS A 136 9.41 4.98 24.73
C CYS A 136 9.73 3.70 23.97
N LYS A 137 9.23 2.57 24.43
CA LYS A 137 9.53 1.25 23.84
C LYS A 137 8.63 0.91 22.67
N THR A 138 7.39 1.43 22.68
CA THR A 138 6.37 1.10 21.69
C THR A 138 5.79 2.34 21.04
N ARG A 139 5.04 2.16 19.95
CA ARG A 139 4.29 3.28 19.33
C ARG A 139 3.26 3.90 20.25
N LYS A 140 2.68 3.10 21.17
CA LYS A 140 1.66 3.57 22.12
C LYS A 140 2.23 4.56 23.14
N ASP A 141 3.54 4.47 23.40
CA ASP A 141 4.23 5.37 24.35
C ASP A 141 4.55 6.73 23.69
N LEU A 142 4.36 6.86 22.37
CA LEU A 142 4.69 8.05 21.63
C LEU A 142 3.49 8.97 21.47
N LYS A 143 3.55 10.16 22.03
CA LYS A 143 2.52 11.22 21.88
C LYS A 143 2.17 11.54 20.43
N PHE A 144 3.11 11.31 19.50
CA PHE A 144 2.87 11.51 18.07
C PHE A 144 1.69 10.69 17.54
N PHE A 145 1.44 9.49 18.10
CA PHE A 145 0.33 8.63 17.69
C PHE A 145 -0.94 8.82 18.51
N ASP A 146 -0.88 9.61 19.59
CA ASP A 146 -2.06 9.88 20.42
C ASP A 146 -3.14 10.63 19.62
N GLY A 147 -4.36 10.13 19.72
CA GLY A 147 -5.49 10.73 19.04
C GLY A 147 -5.53 10.54 17.52
N GLN A 148 -4.56 9.82 16.94
CA GLN A 148 -4.58 9.50 15.51
C GLN A 148 -5.47 8.30 15.21
N THR A 149 -6.44 8.48 14.31
CA THR A 149 -7.19 7.38 13.71
C THR A 149 -6.67 7.16 12.29
N ARG A 150 -5.83 6.15 12.10
CA ARG A 150 -5.20 5.85 10.82
C ARG A 150 -6.15 5.02 9.94
N ARG A 151 -6.87 5.68 9.05
CA ARG A 151 -7.78 5.04 8.08
C ARG A 151 -7.07 4.78 6.76
N VAL A 152 -6.64 5.82 6.07
CA VAL A 152 -5.92 5.72 4.79
C VAL A 152 -4.58 5.01 4.96
N LEU A 153 -3.86 5.31 6.04
CA LEU A 153 -2.54 4.76 6.34
C LEU A 153 -2.59 3.51 7.24
N ARG A 154 -3.73 2.80 7.32
CA ARG A 154 -3.90 1.68 8.27
C ARG A 154 -2.89 0.55 8.05
N ASN A 155 -2.49 0.32 6.81
CA ASN A 155 -1.55 -0.74 6.44
C ASN A 155 -0.09 -0.25 6.36
N CYS A 156 0.14 1.08 6.28
CA CYS A 156 1.49 1.63 6.20
C CYS A 156 2.29 1.32 7.48
N GLY A 157 3.37 0.59 7.34
CA GLY A 157 4.18 0.09 8.44
C GLY A 157 3.64 -1.17 9.11
N GLU A 158 2.60 -1.82 8.55
CA GLU A 158 1.95 -3.02 9.11
C GLU A 158 2.01 -4.23 8.18
N ILE A 159 2.28 -4.02 6.90
CA ILE A 159 2.42 -5.06 5.88
C ILE A 159 3.72 -4.90 5.10
N ASP A 160 4.17 -5.95 4.43
CA ASP A 160 5.12 -5.82 3.34
C ASP A 160 4.41 -5.20 2.14
N ALA A 161 4.79 -3.96 1.80
CA ALA A 161 4.15 -3.19 0.72
C ALA A 161 4.34 -3.81 -0.69
N GLU A 162 5.19 -4.83 -0.80
CA GLU A 162 5.48 -5.55 -2.04
C GLU A 162 4.80 -6.94 -2.09
N ASN A 163 3.86 -7.21 -1.16
CA ASN A 163 3.22 -8.52 -1.01
C ASN A 163 1.69 -8.39 -1.09
N LEU A 164 1.11 -8.81 -2.23
CA LEU A 164 -0.33 -8.81 -2.46
C LEU A 164 -1.09 -9.66 -1.44
N GLU A 165 -0.57 -10.82 -1.04
CA GLU A 165 -1.27 -11.70 -0.10
C GLU A 165 -1.44 -11.05 1.28
N GLU A 166 -0.46 -10.24 1.71
CA GLU A 166 -0.60 -9.46 2.96
C GLU A 166 -1.63 -8.33 2.84
N ALA A 167 -1.67 -7.66 1.69
CA ALA A 167 -2.70 -6.66 1.41
C ALA A 167 -4.11 -7.31 1.43
N VAL A 168 -4.28 -8.45 0.77
CA VAL A 168 -5.52 -9.22 0.75
C VAL A 168 -5.90 -9.75 2.13
N ALA A 169 -4.93 -10.20 2.93
CA ALA A 169 -5.16 -10.59 4.32
C ALA A 169 -5.66 -9.43 5.21
N ARG A 170 -5.40 -8.19 4.80
CA ARG A 170 -5.85 -6.95 5.44
C ARG A 170 -7.06 -6.32 4.76
N ASP A 171 -7.85 -7.15 4.06
CA ASP A 171 -9.11 -6.81 3.40
C ASP A 171 -9.00 -5.92 2.15
N GLU A 172 -7.80 -5.74 1.57
CA GLU A 172 -7.71 -5.08 0.27
C GLU A 172 -8.41 -5.94 -0.81
N TYR A 173 -9.00 -5.28 -1.78
CA TYR A 173 -9.88 -5.83 -2.84
C TYR A 173 -11.23 -6.37 -2.37
N SER A 174 -11.52 -6.44 -1.07
CA SER A 174 -12.84 -6.87 -0.59
C SER A 174 -13.95 -5.90 -1.00
N GLY A 175 -13.68 -4.60 -0.93
CA GLY A 175 -14.58 -3.56 -1.39
C GLY A 175 -14.82 -3.60 -2.88
N PHE A 176 -13.77 -3.85 -3.66
CA PHE A 176 -13.86 -4.01 -5.10
C PHE A 176 -14.67 -5.25 -5.51
N VAL A 177 -14.40 -6.41 -4.90
CA VAL A 177 -15.16 -7.65 -5.17
C VAL A 177 -16.64 -7.48 -4.83
N LYS A 178 -16.96 -6.84 -3.70
CA LYS A 178 -18.34 -6.48 -3.37
C LYS A 178 -18.96 -5.57 -4.42
N ALA A 179 -18.25 -4.52 -4.83
CA ALA A 179 -18.74 -3.61 -5.87
C ALA A 179 -18.96 -4.32 -7.22
N LEU A 180 -18.06 -5.24 -7.57
CA LEU A 180 -18.09 -5.95 -8.84
C LEU A 180 -19.28 -6.91 -8.98
N PHE A 181 -19.64 -7.62 -7.90
CA PHE A 181 -20.64 -8.69 -7.95
C PHE A 181 -21.99 -8.33 -7.32
N ASP A 182 -22.01 -7.43 -6.32
CA ASP A 182 -23.21 -7.17 -5.51
C ASP A 182 -23.83 -5.80 -5.76
N MET A 183 -23.18 -4.92 -6.54
CA MET A 183 -23.63 -3.54 -6.68
C MET A 183 -23.75 -3.11 -8.14
N THR A 184 -24.76 -2.29 -8.41
CA THR A 184 -24.83 -1.54 -9.67
C THR A 184 -23.93 -0.30 -9.60
N PRO A 185 -23.49 0.28 -10.74
CA PRO A 185 -22.75 1.54 -10.76
C PRO A 185 -23.41 2.65 -9.94
N GLU A 186 -24.74 2.76 -9.99
CA GLU A 186 -25.49 3.77 -9.23
C GLU A 186 -25.41 3.52 -7.72
N GLN A 187 -25.53 2.27 -7.27
CA GLN A 187 -25.40 1.91 -5.86
C GLN A 187 -23.99 2.20 -5.32
N ILE A 188 -22.93 2.04 -6.15
CA ILE A 188 -21.58 2.44 -5.78
C ILE A 188 -21.52 3.96 -5.56
N LEU A 189 -22.05 4.74 -6.50
CA LEU A 189 -22.10 6.20 -6.42
C LEU A 189 -22.89 6.70 -5.21
N ASP A 190 -24.01 6.06 -4.89
CA ASP A 190 -24.84 6.38 -3.73
C ASP A 190 -24.10 6.09 -2.43
N THR A 191 -23.45 4.92 -2.33
CA THR A 191 -22.62 4.56 -1.16
C THR A 191 -21.51 5.57 -0.90
N VAL A 192 -20.83 6.03 -1.96
CA VAL A 192 -19.78 7.05 -1.86
C VAL A 192 -20.35 8.42 -1.46
N ALA A 193 -21.56 8.75 -1.94
CA ALA A 193 -22.26 9.98 -1.57
C ALA A 193 -22.66 9.98 -0.10
N GLU A 194 -23.26 8.89 0.38
CA GLU A 194 -23.66 8.70 1.78
C GLU A 194 -22.47 8.74 2.73
N ALA A 195 -21.32 8.17 2.32
CA ALA A 195 -20.07 8.24 3.07
C ALA A 195 -19.49 9.66 3.15
N GLY A 196 -19.97 10.60 2.33
CA GLY A 196 -19.49 11.98 2.30
C GLY A 196 -18.03 12.12 1.85
N LEU A 197 -17.55 11.18 1.03
CA LEU A 197 -16.16 11.19 0.56
C LEU A 197 -15.85 12.47 -0.22
N ARG A 198 -14.74 13.11 0.11
CA ARG A 198 -14.28 14.36 -0.51
C ARG A 198 -12.87 14.23 -1.06
N GLY A 199 -12.60 14.95 -2.15
CA GLY A 199 -11.26 15.10 -2.67
C GLY A 199 -10.31 15.77 -1.67
N ARG A 200 -9.04 15.40 -1.70
CA ARG A 200 -8.01 15.90 -0.79
C ARG A 200 -6.91 16.72 -1.47
N GLY A 201 -7.09 17.03 -2.73
CA GLY A 201 -6.16 17.87 -3.52
C GLY A 201 -6.38 19.37 -3.41
N GLY A 202 -7.08 19.85 -2.36
CA GLY A 202 -7.30 21.28 -2.07
C GLY A 202 -8.77 21.64 -1.85
N PRO A 203 -9.63 21.79 -2.88
CA PRO A 203 -10.98 22.38 -2.70
C PRO A 203 -11.99 21.48 -1.99
N GLY A 204 -11.67 20.21 -1.72
CA GLY A 204 -12.56 19.33 -0.95
C GLY A 204 -13.90 19.02 -1.64
N ASN A 205 -13.93 18.97 -2.97
CA ASN A 205 -15.13 18.65 -3.74
C ASN A 205 -15.68 17.26 -3.36
N ILE A 206 -17.01 17.11 -3.38
CA ILE A 206 -17.68 15.83 -3.13
C ILE A 206 -17.36 14.87 -4.27
N SER A 207 -16.72 13.72 -3.93
CA SER A 207 -16.23 12.75 -4.92
C SER A 207 -17.38 12.16 -5.74
N ALA A 208 -18.49 11.80 -5.09
CA ALA A 208 -19.65 11.24 -5.77
C ALA A 208 -20.27 12.14 -6.84
N GLU A 209 -20.31 13.47 -6.62
CA GLU A 209 -20.81 14.40 -7.63
C GLU A 209 -19.94 14.41 -8.88
N LYS A 210 -18.62 14.37 -8.69
CA LYS A 210 -17.65 14.31 -9.78
C LYS A 210 -17.76 13.00 -10.56
N TRP A 211 -17.90 11.89 -9.84
CA TRP A 211 -18.05 10.57 -10.46
C TRP A 211 -19.38 10.41 -11.20
N ARG A 212 -20.50 10.94 -10.66
CA ARG A 212 -21.79 10.97 -11.38
C ARG A 212 -21.70 11.74 -12.69
N LYS A 213 -21.02 12.87 -12.72
CA LYS A 213 -20.79 13.63 -13.97
C LYS A 213 -19.99 12.80 -14.98
N ALA A 214 -18.97 12.07 -14.52
CA ALA A 214 -18.18 11.19 -15.38
C ALA A 214 -18.99 9.97 -15.87
N ALA A 215 -19.80 9.37 -14.98
CA ALA A 215 -20.68 8.26 -15.34
C ALA A 215 -21.72 8.67 -16.39
N ALA A 216 -22.35 9.84 -16.24
CA ALA A 216 -23.36 10.37 -17.14
C ALA A 216 -22.81 10.83 -18.51
N CYS A 217 -21.50 10.91 -18.68
CA CYS A 217 -20.91 11.28 -19.96
C CYS A 217 -21.10 10.14 -20.97
N THR A 218 -21.74 10.47 -22.09
CA THR A 218 -22.02 9.53 -23.19
C THR A 218 -21.00 9.60 -24.32
N ASP A 219 -20.05 10.54 -24.22
CA ASP A 219 -18.99 10.68 -25.20
C ASP A 219 -18.04 9.47 -25.16
N ALA A 220 -17.53 9.10 -26.30
CA ALA A 220 -16.85 7.85 -26.61
C ALA A 220 -15.88 7.36 -25.53
N GLN A 221 -14.69 7.46 -25.43
CA GLN A 221 -13.80 6.78 -24.50
C GLN A 221 -13.53 7.59 -23.23
N LYS A 222 -13.94 7.03 -22.08
CA LYS A 222 -13.61 7.56 -20.76
C LYS A 222 -12.26 7.01 -20.29
N THR A 223 -11.50 7.84 -19.56
CA THR A 223 -10.22 7.44 -18.99
C THR A 223 -10.12 7.92 -17.55
N LEU A 224 -9.65 7.06 -16.67
CA LEU A 224 -9.37 7.40 -15.27
C LEU A 224 -7.93 7.89 -15.16
N LEU A 225 -7.72 9.06 -14.55
CA LEU A 225 -6.40 9.59 -14.24
C LEU A 225 -6.23 9.75 -12.73
N VAL A 226 -5.15 9.18 -12.21
CA VAL A 226 -4.66 9.42 -10.86
C VAL A 226 -3.35 10.19 -10.94
N ASN A 227 -3.29 11.32 -10.23
CA ASN A 227 -2.12 12.18 -10.18
C ASN A 227 -1.45 12.06 -8.80
N ASP A 228 -0.38 11.29 -8.71
CA ASP A 228 0.53 11.19 -7.58
C ASP A 228 1.72 12.16 -7.77
N GLY A 229 1.46 13.33 -8.34
CA GLY A 229 2.46 14.36 -8.62
C GLY A 229 2.83 15.20 -7.40
N GLN A 230 2.09 15.09 -6.32
CA GLN A 230 2.24 15.78 -5.04
C GLN A 230 2.69 17.25 -5.15
N LEU A 231 1.74 18.18 -5.15
CA LEU A 231 1.99 19.60 -5.30
C LEU A 231 2.52 20.27 -4.01
N ASP A 232 2.23 19.66 -2.86
CA ASP A 232 2.56 20.25 -1.55
C ASP A 232 3.94 19.78 -1.08
N VAL A 233 4.88 20.71 -1.03
CA VAL A 233 6.20 20.48 -0.46
C VAL A 233 6.06 20.15 1.02
N GLY A 234 6.54 19.00 1.45
CA GLY A 234 6.56 18.56 2.85
C GLY A 234 5.34 17.76 3.33
N SER A 235 4.28 17.62 2.54
CA SER A 235 3.13 16.80 2.96
C SER A 235 3.38 15.30 2.83
N TYR A 236 4.09 14.88 1.80
CA TYR A 236 4.44 13.48 1.49
C TYR A 236 3.26 12.49 1.52
N MET A 237 2.04 12.98 1.43
CA MET A 237 0.82 12.22 1.61
C MET A 237 0.68 11.13 0.55
N ASP A 238 0.75 11.51 -0.73
CA ASP A 238 0.59 10.62 -1.87
C ASP A 238 1.68 9.56 -1.88
N ARG A 239 2.93 10.00 -1.80
CA ARG A 239 4.09 9.12 -1.73
C ARG A 239 3.96 8.09 -0.60
N THR A 240 3.53 8.52 0.59
CA THR A 240 3.41 7.63 1.76
C THR A 240 2.38 6.52 1.52
N VAL A 241 1.25 6.85 0.89
CA VAL A 241 0.22 5.86 0.54
C VAL A 241 0.76 4.88 -0.49
N VAL A 242 1.30 5.37 -1.60
CA VAL A 242 1.77 4.51 -2.69
C VAL A 242 2.97 3.65 -2.29
N GLU A 243 3.90 4.18 -1.47
CA GLU A 243 5.00 3.40 -0.92
C GLU A 243 4.56 2.38 0.13
N GLY A 244 3.46 2.63 0.85
CA GLY A 244 3.06 1.83 1.99
C GLY A 244 1.96 0.82 1.72
N ASP A 245 1.05 1.15 0.80
CA ASP A 245 -0.12 0.34 0.47
C ASP A 245 -0.59 0.60 -0.98
N PRO A 246 0.22 0.22 -1.99
CA PRO A 246 -0.10 0.47 -3.39
C PRO A 246 -1.37 -0.26 -3.85
N HIS A 247 -1.69 -1.41 -3.25
CA HIS A 247 -2.89 -2.19 -3.60
C HIS A 247 -4.18 -1.45 -3.25
N ARG A 248 -4.19 -0.66 -2.17
CA ARG A 248 -5.33 0.21 -1.83
C ARG A 248 -5.63 1.23 -2.91
N LEU A 249 -4.58 1.85 -3.50
CA LEU A 249 -4.78 2.77 -4.61
C LEU A 249 -5.38 2.05 -5.82
N ILE A 250 -4.86 0.87 -6.15
CA ILE A 250 -5.35 0.05 -7.27
C ILE A 250 -6.82 -0.36 -7.06
N GLU A 251 -7.17 -0.84 -5.85
CA GLU A 251 -8.56 -1.16 -5.49
C GLU A 251 -9.48 0.04 -5.69
N GLY A 252 -9.06 1.21 -5.17
CA GLY A 252 -9.82 2.44 -5.33
C GLY A 252 -10.04 2.82 -6.79
N MET A 253 -9.00 2.71 -7.62
CA MET A 253 -9.11 2.97 -9.06
C MET A 253 -10.11 2.01 -9.73
N ALA A 254 -10.05 0.72 -9.40
CA ALA A 254 -10.94 -0.29 -9.95
C ALA A 254 -12.43 -0.03 -9.57
N ILE A 255 -12.70 0.40 -8.33
CA ILE A 255 -14.05 0.78 -7.88
C ILE A 255 -14.56 2.01 -8.67
N VAL A 256 -13.74 3.04 -8.85
CA VAL A 256 -14.11 4.22 -9.66
C VAL A 256 -14.38 3.82 -11.10
N ALA A 257 -13.55 2.95 -11.66
CA ALA A 257 -13.69 2.45 -13.02
C ALA A 257 -15.05 1.75 -13.21
N LEU A 258 -15.45 0.87 -12.27
CA LEU A 258 -16.77 0.23 -12.27
C LEU A 258 -17.91 1.25 -12.20
N ALA A 259 -17.83 2.20 -11.25
CA ALA A 259 -18.87 3.19 -11.02
C ALA A 259 -19.08 4.14 -12.22
N CYS A 260 -18.02 4.42 -12.96
CA CYS A 260 -18.05 5.37 -14.09
C CYS A 260 -18.10 4.70 -15.47
N GLY A 261 -18.01 3.36 -15.55
CA GLY A 261 -17.94 2.64 -16.82
C GLY A 261 -16.66 2.96 -17.59
N ILE A 262 -15.49 2.86 -16.93
CA ILE A 262 -14.17 3.15 -17.45
C ILE A 262 -13.37 1.85 -17.51
N GLU A 263 -12.66 1.60 -18.61
CA GLU A 263 -11.82 0.40 -18.77
C GLU A 263 -10.32 0.73 -18.78
N GLU A 264 -9.94 2.01 -18.94
CA GLU A 264 -8.54 2.44 -19.02
C GLU A 264 -8.20 3.43 -17.89
N GLY A 265 -7.20 3.09 -17.08
CA GLY A 265 -6.69 3.90 -15.99
C GLY A 265 -5.20 4.24 -16.14
N TYR A 266 -4.83 5.44 -15.76
CA TYR A 266 -3.44 5.93 -15.78
C TYR A 266 -3.10 6.51 -14.41
N ALA A 267 -2.05 5.98 -13.80
CA ALA A 267 -1.44 6.56 -12.60
C ALA A 267 -0.13 7.24 -12.96
N TYR A 268 -0.03 8.53 -12.64
CA TYR A 268 1.19 9.31 -12.84
C TYR A 268 1.87 9.54 -11.50
N VAL A 269 3.08 8.97 -11.36
CA VAL A 269 3.91 9.09 -10.17
C VAL A 269 4.98 10.15 -10.38
N HIS A 270 5.27 10.95 -9.36
CA HIS A 270 6.32 11.96 -9.44
C HIS A 270 7.69 11.30 -9.75
N PRO A 271 8.47 11.83 -10.70
CA PRO A 271 9.72 11.19 -11.14
C PRO A 271 10.76 10.97 -10.05
N GLN A 272 10.71 11.76 -8.98
CA GLN A 272 11.60 11.61 -7.83
C GLN A 272 11.17 10.50 -6.86
N TYR A 273 9.94 9.97 -7.00
CA TYR A 273 9.39 8.96 -6.10
C TYR A 273 9.59 7.55 -6.67
N GLN A 274 10.85 7.20 -6.90
CA GLN A 274 11.24 5.92 -7.52
C GLN A 274 10.72 4.69 -6.75
N VAL A 275 10.65 4.78 -5.42
CA VAL A 275 10.13 3.68 -4.59
C VAL A 275 8.62 3.52 -4.78
N ALA A 276 7.88 4.63 -4.84
CA ALA A 276 6.45 4.62 -5.12
C ALA A 276 6.16 4.06 -6.51
N GLU A 277 6.88 4.51 -7.53
CA GLU A 277 6.78 3.99 -8.90
C GLU A 277 7.04 2.49 -8.95
N PHE A 278 8.14 2.03 -8.37
CA PHE A 278 8.51 0.62 -8.33
C PHE A 278 7.43 -0.24 -7.67
N ARG A 279 6.95 0.18 -6.48
CA ARG A 279 5.94 -0.57 -5.74
C ARG A 279 4.59 -0.59 -6.42
N LEU A 280 4.18 0.52 -7.03
CA LEU A 280 2.92 0.58 -7.78
C LEU A 280 2.96 -0.30 -9.04
N LYS A 281 4.08 -0.32 -9.78
CA LYS A 281 4.28 -1.22 -10.92
C LYS A 281 4.23 -2.68 -10.49
N LYS A 282 4.93 -3.02 -9.41
CA LYS A 282 4.92 -4.37 -8.85
C LYS A 282 3.53 -4.80 -8.38
N ALA A 283 2.82 -3.92 -7.69
CA ALA A 283 1.46 -4.20 -7.25
C ALA A 283 0.48 -4.39 -8.41
N LYS A 284 0.62 -3.60 -9.49
CA LYS A 284 -0.11 -3.79 -10.74
C LYS A 284 0.14 -5.18 -11.32
N GLU A 285 1.40 -5.57 -11.50
CA GLU A 285 1.79 -6.89 -12.03
C GLU A 285 1.21 -8.03 -11.18
N GLN A 286 1.25 -7.90 -9.86
CA GLN A 286 0.67 -8.87 -8.94
C GLN A 286 -0.86 -8.95 -9.07
N ALA A 287 -1.54 -7.80 -9.19
CA ALA A 287 -2.99 -7.76 -9.34
C ALA A 287 -3.44 -8.34 -10.69
N GLU A 288 -2.70 -8.09 -11.78
CA GLU A 288 -2.94 -8.69 -13.10
C GLU A 288 -2.75 -10.20 -13.07
N ALA A 289 -1.64 -10.66 -12.47
CA ALA A 289 -1.37 -12.10 -12.33
C ALA A 289 -2.43 -12.82 -11.50
N ALA A 290 -3.00 -12.16 -10.49
CA ALA A 290 -4.07 -12.69 -9.66
C ALA A 290 -5.47 -12.60 -10.31
N GLY A 291 -5.61 -11.95 -11.47
CA GLY A 291 -6.92 -11.74 -12.12
C GLY A 291 -7.80 -10.65 -11.49
N LEU A 292 -7.18 -9.75 -10.72
CA LEU A 292 -7.84 -8.60 -10.09
C LEU A 292 -7.81 -7.35 -10.97
N LEU A 293 -7.02 -7.37 -12.06
CA LEU A 293 -6.93 -6.37 -13.11
C LEU A 293 -6.86 -7.05 -14.49
N GLY A 294 -7.07 -6.27 -15.55
CA GLY A 294 -7.00 -6.71 -16.95
C GLY A 294 -8.36 -7.11 -17.49
N ASP A 295 -8.39 -8.15 -18.32
CA ASP A 295 -9.59 -8.64 -18.98
C ASP A 295 -10.35 -9.63 -18.11
N ASN A 296 -11.69 -9.57 -18.17
CA ASN A 296 -12.60 -10.50 -17.53
C ASN A 296 -12.28 -10.75 -16.05
N ILE A 297 -12.17 -9.67 -15.28
CA ILE A 297 -11.76 -9.69 -13.87
C ILE A 297 -12.65 -10.66 -13.08
N LEU A 298 -12.04 -11.66 -12.44
CA LEU A 298 -12.71 -12.70 -11.65
C LEU A 298 -13.92 -13.36 -12.39
N GLY A 299 -13.85 -13.47 -13.71
CA GLY A 299 -14.95 -14.05 -14.50
C GLY A 299 -16.20 -13.18 -14.65
N SER A 300 -16.15 -11.93 -14.26
CA SER A 300 -17.31 -11.00 -14.25
C SER A 300 -17.68 -10.41 -15.61
N GLY A 301 -16.85 -10.59 -16.64
CA GLY A 301 -16.96 -9.90 -17.93
C GLY A 301 -16.61 -8.41 -17.88
N LYS A 302 -16.09 -7.91 -16.77
CA LYS A 302 -15.60 -6.52 -16.66
C LYS A 302 -14.09 -6.46 -16.87
N ASN A 303 -13.64 -5.35 -17.48
CA ASN A 303 -12.25 -5.10 -17.79
C ASN A 303 -11.78 -3.83 -17.09
N PHE A 304 -10.54 -3.80 -16.64
CA PHE A 304 -9.85 -2.58 -16.20
C PHE A 304 -8.35 -2.72 -16.38
N HIS A 305 -7.78 -1.90 -17.24
CA HIS A 305 -6.33 -1.87 -17.52
C HIS A 305 -5.70 -0.65 -16.87
N LEU A 306 -4.64 -0.88 -16.10
CA LEU A 306 -3.90 0.17 -15.40
C LEU A 306 -2.53 0.40 -16.05
N HIS A 307 -2.24 1.66 -16.34
CA HIS A 307 -0.94 2.11 -16.83
C HIS A 307 -0.26 2.98 -15.78
N VAL A 308 0.96 2.62 -15.41
CA VAL A 308 1.77 3.37 -14.43
C VAL A 308 2.87 4.12 -15.16
N ASN A 309 2.85 5.44 -15.07
CA ASN A 309 3.80 6.32 -15.75
C ASN A 309 4.54 7.20 -14.73
N ALA A 310 5.88 7.27 -14.83
CA ALA A 310 6.68 8.29 -14.18
C ALA A 310 7.01 9.38 -15.20
N GLY A 311 7.02 10.63 -14.78
CA GLY A 311 7.59 11.63 -15.66
C GLY A 311 6.84 12.95 -15.85
N MET A 312 5.73 13.20 -15.19
CA MET A 312 5.12 14.53 -15.24
C MET A 312 5.52 15.37 -14.03
N ARG A 313 5.93 16.62 -14.30
CA ARG A 313 6.15 17.62 -13.25
C ARG A 313 4.83 17.91 -12.53
N THR A 314 4.92 18.36 -11.29
CA THR A 314 3.83 18.97 -10.52
C THR A 314 3.18 20.08 -11.35
N LEU A 315 2.12 19.75 -12.06
CA LEU A 315 1.34 20.70 -12.82
C LEU A 315 0.00 20.91 -12.12
N PRO A 316 -0.53 22.14 -12.12
CA PRO A 316 -1.91 22.37 -11.72
C PRO A 316 -2.83 21.41 -12.49
N GLU A 317 -3.86 20.90 -11.82
CA GLU A 317 -4.81 19.90 -12.39
C GLU A 317 -5.23 20.24 -13.83
N ARG A 318 -5.45 21.53 -14.10
CA ARG A 318 -5.88 22.00 -15.43
C ARG A 318 -4.80 21.89 -16.51
N GLU A 319 -3.52 22.05 -16.16
CA GLU A 319 -2.41 21.92 -17.10
C GLU A 319 -2.03 20.46 -17.33
N PHE A 320 -2.11 19.64 -16.28
CA PHE A 320 -1.96 18.21 -16.36
C PHE A 320 -2.96 17.60 -17.35
N LEU A 321 -4.24 17.99 -17.28
CA LEU A 321 -5.27 17.56 -18.22
C LEU A 321 -4.97 17.95 -19.65
N LYS A 322 -4.44 19.15 -19.89
CA LYS A 322 -4.05 19.59 -21.24
C LYS A 322 -2.89 18.78 -21.80
N MET A 323 -1.90 18.46 -20.99
CA MET A 323 -0.74 17.68 -21.42
C MET A 323 -1.10 16.20 -21.64
N SER A 324 -1.91 15.61 -20.79
CA SER A 324 -2.37 14.23 -20.98
C SER A 324 -3.26 14.09 -22.21
N ALA A 325 -4.09 15.08 -22.51
CA ALA A 325 -4.88 15.11 -23.74
C ALA A 325 -4.01 15.21 -25.01
N ASN A 326 -2.85 15.87 -24.93
CA ASN A 326 -1.91 16.00 -26.05
C ASN A 326 -0.99 14.77 -26.22
N SER A 327 -0.74 14.01 -25.15
CA SER A 327 0.12 12.81 -25.19
C SER A 327 -0.62 11.54 -25.61
N VAL A 328 -1.93 11.51 -25.45
CA VAL A 328 -2.80 10.44 -25.94
C VAL A 328 -3.51 10.96 -27.21
N HIS A 329 -3.09 10.52 -28.36
CA HIS A 329 -3.64 10.92 -29.66
C HIS A 329 -5.15 11.05 -29.66
N SER A 330 -5.62 12.24 -30.04
CA SER A 330 -6.94 12.60 -30.52
C SER A 330 -8.11 12.76 -29.52
N ASN A 331 -8.86 13.83 -29.68
CA ASN A 331 -10.30 14.11 -29.46
C ASN A 331 -11.09 13.40 -28.33
N LYS A 332 -10.41 12.86 -27.30
CA LYS A 332 -11.07 12.17 -26.21
C LYS A 332 -11.17 13.09 -24.99
N LYS A 333 -12.38 13.32 -24.52
CA LYS A 333 -12.59 14.01 -23.23
C LYS A 333 -12.11 13.13 -22.09
N THR A 334 -11.05 13.57 -21.41
CA THR A 334 -10.48 12.87 -20.28
C THR A 334 -11.20 13.31 -19.00
N TRP A 335 -11.72 12.37 -18.24
CA TRP A 335 -12.37 12.61 -16.96
C TRP A 335 -11.44 12.24 -15.81
N TYR A 336 -11.44 13.08 -14.83
CA TYR A 336 -10.51 13.10 -13.74
C TYR A 336 -11.13 12.54 -12.47
N ALA A 337 -10.52 11.56 -11.87
CA ALA A 337 -10.84 11.14 -10.52
C ALA A 337 -9.58 11.22 -9.67
N ASN A 338 -9.43 12.25 -8.88
CA ASN A 338 -8.55 12.23 -7.73
C ASN A 338 -9.26 11.42 -6.66
N SER A 339 -8.90 10.17 -6.52
CA SER A 339 -9.40 9.31 -5.46
C SER A 339 -8.27 9.03 -4.49
N TYR A 340 -8.22 9.79 -3.42
CA TYR A 340 -7.61 9.32 -2.19
C TYR A 340 -8.71 8.64 -1.40
N MET A 341 -8.70 7.33 -1.38
CA MET A 341 -9.55 6.57 -0.48
C MET A 341 -8.85 6.31 0.84
#